data_418d74cccd659d86749f51c6f5b1060d
#
_entry.id   418d74cccd659d86749f51c6f5b1060d
#
_cell.length_a   1.000
_cell.length_b   1.000
_cell.length_c   1.000
_cell.angle_alpha   90.00
_cell.angle_beta   90.00
_cell.angle_gamma   90.00
#
_symmetry.space_group_name_H-M   'P 1'
#
loop_
_entity.id
_entity.type
_entity.pdbx_description
1 polymer ?
#
loop_
_entity_poly.entity_id
_entity_poly.type
_entity_poly.pdbx_seq_one_letter_code
_entity_poly.pdbx_strand_id
1 'polypeptide(L)'
;LNMYPQTQIAASGAGSPGMETSYFGPATRAAANKFQALHLVDLGISAPTGNVFAGTRGLLNQVCNGSVTTNPGNPGNPTTPTTGPVSAMLSSNQPSAFLIAGQAAARIAEFTLSGTAVVKSVKLMRVGLSDDTTLTNVYLYDGMTRIAGPASVSKDGTVFFNSVSGLFAVTGMKNVTVRGDV
;
A
#
# COMPACT_ATOMS: atom_id res chain seq x y z
N LEU A 1 -7.23 -13.99 -7.93
CA LEU A 1 -8.36 -14.77 -7.39
C LEU A 1 -8.12 -16.28 -7.54
N ASN A 2 -7.61 -16.75 -8.69
CA ASN A 2 -7.40 -18.17 -8.98
C ASN A 2 -6.22 -18.82 -8.21
N MET A 3 -5.45 -18.05 -7.47
CA MET A 3 -4.30 -18.52 -6.69
C MET A 3 -4.68 -19.44 -5.53
N TYR A 4 -5.90 -19.29 -5.01
CA TYR A 4 -6.41 -20.05 -3.89
C TYR A 4 -7.73 -20.71 -4.21
N PRO A 5 -7.95 -21.99 -3.82
CA PRO A 5 -9.20 -22.70 -4.10
C PRO A 5 -10.45 -21.99 -3.57
N GLN A 6 -10.31 -21.29 -2.41
CA GLN A 6 -11.45 -20.59 -1.79
C GLN A 6 -11.95 -19.39 -2.59
N THR A 7 -11.08 -18.75 -3.38
CA THR A 7 -11.41 -17.56 -4.17
C THR A 7 -11.40 -17.80 -5.66
N GLN A 8 -11.28 -19.07 -6.08
CA GLN A 8 -11.22 -19.47 -7.47
C GLN A 8 -12.50 -19.10 -8.22
N ILE A 9 -12.34 -18.57 -9.44
CA ILE A 9 -13.45 -18.13 -10.30
C ILE A 9 -14.22 -19.34 -10.84
N ALA A 10 -13.48 -20.32 -11.37
CA ALA A 10 -14.03 -21.57 -11.89
C ALA A 10 -13.02 -22.71 -11.65
N ALA A 11 -13.53 -23.94 -11.48
CA ALA A 11 -12.68 -25.12 -11.33
C ALA A 11 -12.13 -25.63 -12.68
N SER A 12 -12.87 -25.37 -13.77
CA SER A 12 -12.49 -25.76 -15.14
C SER A 12 -13.16 -24.83 -16.14
N GLY A 13 -12.66 -24.81 -17.38
CA GLY A 13 -13.19 -23.96 -18.45
C GLY A 13 -12.80 -22.50 -18.33
N ALA A 14 -13.54 -21.60 -18.98
CA ALA A 14 -13.24 -20.17 -19.02
C ALA A 14 -13.27 -19.56 -17.60
N GLY A 15 -12.21 -18.88 -17.23
CA GLY A 15 -12.01 -18.28 -15.90
C GLY A 15 -11.31 -19.19 -14.88
N SER A 16 -11.04 -20.47 -15.21
CA SER A 16 -10.21 -21.34 -14.36
C SER A 16 -8.73 -21.00 -14.46
N PRO A 17 -7.87 -21.52 -13.55
CA PRO A 17 -6.43 -21.32 -13.62
C PRO A 17 -5.83 -21.70 -14.97
N GLY A 18 -5.13 -20.77 -15.60
CA GLY A 18 -4.54 -20.94 -16.94
C GLY A 18 -5.53 -20.70 -18.10
N MET A 19 -6.80 -20.46 -17.81
CA MET A 19 -7.85 -20.14 -18.79
C MET A 19 -8.57 -18.83 -18.40
N GLU A 20 -7.83 -17.89 -17.83
CA GLU A 20 -8.31 -16.57 -17.45
C GLU A 20 -8.79 -15.78 -18.68
N THR A 21 -9.83 -14.98 -18.49
CA THR A 21 -10.36 -14.09 -19.52
C THR A 21 -10.32 -12.64 -19.02
N SER A 22 -10.41 -11.69 -19.94
CA SER A 22 -10.54 -10.27 -19.61
C SER A 22 -11.96 -9.86 -19.18
N TYR A 23 -12.91 -10.80 -19.17
CA TYR A 23 -14.29 -10.52 -18.84
C TYR A 23 -14.56 -10.58 -17.34
N PHE A 24 -15.03 -9.47 -16.77
CA PHE A 24 -15.48 -9.39 -15.39
C PHE A 24 -16.98 -9.74 -15.31
N GLY A 25 -17.29 -11.04 -15.21
CA GLY A 25 -18.64 -11.56 -15.17
C GLY A 25 -19.14 -11.89 -13.75
N PRO A 26 -20.33 -12.51 -13.65
CA PRO A 26 -20.90 -12.92 -12.37
C PRO A 26 -20.03 -13.87 -11.56
N ALA A 27 -19.30 -14.79 -12.21
CA ALA A 27 -18.38 -15.71 -11.56
C ALA A 27 -17.18 -14.96 -10.96
N THR A 28 -16.60 -13.99 -11.68
CA THR A 28 -15.52 -13.14 -11.19
C THR A 28 -15.98 -12.29 -10.02
N ARG A 29 -17.19 -11.73 -10.09
CA ARG A 29 -17.79 -10.98 -8.99
C ARG A 29 -18.02 -11.85 -7.75
N ALA A 30 -18.49 -13.09 -7.93
CA ALA A 30 -18.64 -14.03 -6.83
C ALA A 30 -17.30 -14.41 -6.18
N ALA A 31 -16.25 -14.59 -6.98
CA ALA A 31 -14.89 -14.83 -6.49
C ALA A 31 -14.35 -13.60 -5.74
N ALA A 32 -14.60 -12.40 -6.24
CA ALA A 32 -14.24 -11.15 -5.55
C ALA A 32 -14.98 -11.00 -4.22
N ASN A 33 -16.26 -11.37 -4.14
CA ASN A 33 -17.01 -11.43 -2.88
C ASN A 33 -16.38 -12.39 -1.87
N LYS A 34 -15.99 -13.57 -2.31
CA LYS A 34 -15.31 -14.55 -1.44
C LYS A 34 -13.97 -13.99 -0.94
N PHE A 35 -13.18 -13.38 -1.81
CA PHE A 35 -11.94 -12.73 -1.43
C PHE A 35 -12.17 -11.61 -0.40
N GLN A 36 -13.14 -10.74 -0.64
CA GLN A 36 -13.49 -9.67 0.30
C GLN A 36 -13.98 -10.21 1.64
N ALA A 37 -14.76 -11.30 1.65
CA ALA A 37 -15.23 -11.95 2.88
C ALA A 37 -14.08 -12.49 3.75
N LEU A 38 -13.00 -12.96 3.13
CA LEU A 38 -11.78 -13.41 3.83
C LEU A 38 -10.95 -12.24 4.37
N HIS A 39 -11.12 -11.05 3.82
CA HIS A 39 -10.28 -9.88 4.06
C HIS A 39 -11.05 -8.63 4.48
N LEU A 40 -12.18 -8.79 5.19
CA LEU A 40 -13.02 -7.67 5.62
C LEU A 40 -12.24 -6.63 6.43
N VAL A 41 -11.41 -7.11 7.35
CA VAL A 41 -10.61 -6.25 8.24
C VAL A 41 -9.53 -5.52 7.45
N ASP A 42 -8.81 -6.23 6.59
CA ASP A 42 -7.73 -5.66 5.76
C ASP A 42 -8.26 -4.60 4.79
N LEU A 43 -9.49 -4.77 4.33
CA LEU A 43 -10.18 -3.86 3.41
C LEU A 43 -10.94 -2.74 4.13
N GLY A 44 -11.12 -2.82 5.45
CA GLY A 44 -11.91 -1.86 6.22
C GLY A 44 -13.38 -1.82 5.81
N ILE A 45 -13.96 -2.95 5.36
CA ILE A 45 -15.35 -3.07 4.93
C ILE A 45 -16.15 -3.96 5.88
N SER A 46 -17.41 -3.64 6.07
CA SER A 46 -18.31 -4.41 6.94
C SER A 46 -18.95 -5.61 6.25
N ALA A 47 -18.99 -5.60 4.90
CA ALA A 47 -19.56 -6.68 4.09
C ALA A 47 -18.93 -6.72 2.69
N PRO A 48 -18.84 -7.90 2.06
CA PRO A 48 -18.37 -8.02 0.68
C PRO A 48 -19.34 -7.35 -0.29
N THR A 49 -18.82 -6.67 -1.29
CA THR A 49 -19.61 -5.99 -2.34
C THR A 49 -19.44 -6.61 -3.71
N GLY A 50 -18.40 -7.42 -3.90
CA GLY A 50 -18.01 -7.98 -5.20
C GLY A 50 -17.43 -6.94 -6.17
N ASN A 51 -17.36 -5.67 -5.77
CA ASN A 51 -16.77 -4.60 -6.57
C ASN A 51 -15.27 -4.50 -6.27
N VAL A 52 -14.47 -4.51 -7.33
CA VAL A 52 -12.99 -4.46 -7.21
C VAL A 52 -12.51 -3.01 -7.36
N PHE A 53 -12.73 -2.20 -6.32
CA PHE A 53 -12.20 -0.85 -6.21
C PHE A 53 -10.73 -0.83 -5.77
N ALA A 54 -10.16 0.36 -5.61
CA ALA A 54 -8.73 0.57 -5.34
C ALA A 54 -8.21 -0.27 -4.15
N GLY A 55 -8.94 -0.32 -3.04
CA GLY A 55 -8.57 -1.13 -1.86
C GLY A 55 -8.49 -2.63 -2.18
N THR A 56 -9.55 -3.19 -2.79
CA THR A 56 -9.58 -4.61 -3.18
C THR A 56 -8.48 -4.94 -4.20
N ARG A 57 -8.23 -4.06 -5.18
CA ARG A 57 -7.13 -4.26 -6.15
C ARG A 57 -5.76 -4.21 -5.48
N GLY A 58 -5.56 -3.25 -4.58
CA GLY A 58 -4.32 -3.12 -3.82
C GLY A 58 -4.00 -4.40 -3.04
N LEU A 59 -4.99 -4.92 -2.31
CA LEU A 59 -4.82 -6.14 -1.53
C LEU A 59 -4.62 -7.38 -2.43
N LEU A 60 -5.38 -7.50 -3.53
CA LEU A 60 -5.17 -8.58 -4.51
C LEU A 60 -3.73 -8.58 -5.06
N ASN A 61 -3.19 -7.41 -5.39
CA ASN A 61 -1.82 -7.28 -5.87
C ASN A 61 -0.80 -7.65 -4.80
N GLN A 62 -1.02 -7.26 -3.54
CA GLN A 62 -0.17 -7.66 -2.42
C GLN A 62 -0.14 -9.18 -2.23
N VAL A 63 -1.31 -9.81 -2.26
CA VAL A 63 -1.45 -11.28 -2.16
C VAL A 63 -0.75 -11.97 -3.34
N CYS A 64 -0.94 -11.47 -4.57
CA CYS A 64 -0.30 -12.02 -5.77
C CYS A 64 1.24 -11.90 -5.74
N ASN A 65 1.76 -10.82 -5.17
CA ASN A 65 3.20 -10.58 -5.07
C ASN A 65 3.85 -11.29 -3.85
N GLY A 66 3.10 -12.12 -3.13
CA GLY A 66 3.59 -12.81 -1.94
C GLY A 66 3.89 -11.88 -0.76
N SER A 67 3.41 -10.63 -0.80
CA SER A 67 3.65 -9.64 0.25
C SER A 67 2.70 -9.80 1.44
N VAL A 68 1.70 -10.66 1.33
CA VAL A 68 0.76 -10.99 2.42
C VAL A 68 0.71 -12.50 2.56
N THR A 69 1.31 -13.01 3.62
CA THR A 69 1.07 -14.38 4.09
C THR A 69 -0.20 -14.37 4.93
N THR A 70 -1.37 -14.37 4.30
CA THR A 70 -2.63 -14.49 5.02
C THR A 70 -2.94 -15.95 5.26
N ASN A 71 -2.78 -16.38 6.49
CA ASN A 71 -3.49 -17.53 7.02
C ASN A 71 -4.92 -17.04 7.37
N PRO A 72 -5.99 -17.54 6.75
CA PRO A 72 -7.36 -17.13 7.12
C PRO A 72 -7.66 -17.68 8.52
N GLY A 73 -7.61 -16.81 9.54
CA GLY A 73 -8.06 -17.24 10.86
C GLY A 73 -7.42 -16.61 12.09
N ASN A 74 -6.49 -15.67 11.94
CA ASN A 74 -5.97 -14.99 13.13
C ASN A 74 -5.71 -13.51 12.84
N PRO A 75 -6.36 -12.54 13.53
CA PRO A 75 -5.89 -11.17 13.55
C PRO A 75 -4.54 -11.18 14.25
N GLY A 76 -3.47 -11.31 13.47
CA GLY A 76 -2.11 -11.40 13.96
C GLY A 76 -1.74 -10.16 14.74
N ASN A 77 -1.62 -10.33 16.05
CA ASN A 77 -0.82 -9.50 16.91
C ASN A 77 0.51 -9.17 16.20
N PRO A 78 0.98 -7.91 16.17
CA PRO A 78 2.24 -7.54 15.54
C PRO A 78 3.37 -8.37 16.14
N THR A 79 3.85 -9.31 15.35
CA THR A 79 4.92 -10.20 15.74
C THR A 79 6.23 -9.45 15.89
N THR A 80 6.96 -9.80 16.91
CA THR A 80 8.36 -9.54 17.28
C THR A 80 9.24 -9.00 16.13
N PRO A 81 10.08 -7.98 16.38
CA PRO A 81 10.97 -7.44 15.37
C PRO A 81 11.91 -8.52 14.84
N THR A 82 11.71 -8.90 13.59
CA THR A 82 12.65 -9.76 12.87
C THR A 82 13.87 -8.92 12.51
N THR A 83 15.04 -9.36 12.93
CA THR A 83 16.32 -8.88 12.43
C THR A 83 16.40 -9.23 10.93
N GLY A 84 16.10 -8.27 10.07
CA GLY A 84 16.05 -8.44 8.62
C GLY A 84 15.89 -7.10 7.91
N PRO A 85 15.87 -7.10 6.58
CA PRO A 85 15.61 -5.86 5.85
C PRO A 85 14.26 -5.26 6.29
N VAL A 86 14.19 -3.94 6.32
CA VAL A 86 12.96 -3.23 6.66
C VAL A 86 11.92 -3.49 5.58
N SER A 87 10.74 -3.93 5.98
CA SER A 87 9.55 -3.99 5.12
C SER A 87 8.72 -2.73 5.28
N ALA A 88 8.05 -2.32 4.21
CA ALA A 88 7.18 -1.16 4.18
C ALA A 88 5.80 -1.55 3.67
N MET A 89 4.74 -1.08 4.34
CA MET A 89 3.35 -1.25 3.93
C MET A 89 2.61 0.07 4.12
N LEU A 90 1.54 0.28 3.37
CA LEU A 90 0.64 1.40 3.62
C LEU A 90 0.02 1.26 5.02
N SER A 91 0.08 2.31 5.81
CA SER A 91 -0.60 2.38 7.09
C SER A 91 -2.12 2.32 6.88
N SER A 92 -2.84 1.73 7.82
CA SER A 92 -4.32 1.78 7.84
C SER A 92 -4.85 3.20 8.08
N ASN A 93 -4.02 4.09 8.62
CA ASN A 93 -4.37 5.48 8.94
C ASN A 93 -3.97 6.44 7.81
N GLN A 94 -4.55 6.23 6.61
CA GLN A 94 -4.29 7.14 5.48
C GLN A 94 -4.96 8.49 5.68
N PRO A 95 -4.31 9.60 5.24
CA PRO A 95 -4.92 10.92 5.28
C PRO A 95 -6.15 11.01 4.38
N SER A 96 -7.01 11.98 4.66
CA SER A 96 -8.18 12.29 3.82
C SER A 96 -7.76 12.66 2.40
N ALA A 97 -8.62 12.34 1.44
CA ALA A 97 -8.31 12.36 0.02
C ALA A 97 -8.20 13.76 -0.63
N PHE A 98 -8.36 14.86 0.12
CA PHE A 98 -8.37 16.21 -0.45
C PHE A 98 -7.12 16.99 -0.05
N LEU A 99 -6.41 17.51 -1.04
CA LEU A 99 -5.33 18.48 -0.88
C LEU A 99 -5.83 19.86 -1.33
N ILE A 100 -5.46 20.89 -0.60
CA ILE A 100 -5.86 22.26 -0.89
C ILE A 100 -4.65 23.00 -1.49
N ALA A 101 -4.84 23.67 -2.60
CA ALA A 101 -3.79 24.47 -3.23
C ALA A 101 -3.24 25.53 -2.26
N GLY A 102 -1.92 25.67 -2.20
CA GLY A 102 -1.24 26.55 -1.25
C GLY A 102 -1.04 25.95 0.17
N GLN A 103 -1.43 24.70 0.38
CA GLN A 103 -1.23 24.04 1.66
C GLN A 103 0.23 23.60 1.82
N ALA A 104 0.88 24.07 2.90
CA ALA A 104 2.22 23.63 3.26
C ALA A 104 2.18 22.34 4.07
N ALA A 105 3.12 21.44 3.80
CA ALA A 105 3.32 20.17 4.51
C ALA A 105 2.01 19.34 4.69
N ALA A 106 1.15 19.34 3.67
CA ALA A 106 -0.06 18.54 3.63
C ALA A 106 0.26 17.05 3.78
N ARG A 107 -0.51 16.31 4.57
CA ARG A 107 -0.37 14.85 4.67
C ARG A 107 -0.84 14.19 3.39
N ILE A 108 0.05 13.44 2.74
CA ILE A 108 -0.22 12.78 1.45
C ILE A 108 -0.44 11.28 1.66
N ALA A 109 0.44 10.64 2.42
CA ALA A 109 0.38 9.21 2.68
C ALA A 109 1.05 8.90 4.03
N GLU A 110 0.74 7.73 4.57
CA GLU A 110 1.43 7.18 5.74
C GLU A 110 1.81 5.73 5.47
N PHE A 111 3.06 5.38 5.81
CA PHE A 111 3.60 4.03 5.72
C PHE A 111 3.99 3.54 7.09
N THR A 112 3.73 2.27 7.35
CA THR A 112 4.28 1.54 8.49
C THR A 112 5.50 0.75 8.01
N LEU A 113 6.64 1.03 8.62
CA LEU A 113 7.88 0.30 8.41
C LEU A 113 8.05 -0.69 9.56
N SER A 114 8.50 -1.91 9.27
CA SER A 114 8.79 -2.92 10.28
C SER A 114 10.13 -3.58 10.02
N GLY A 115 10.90 -3.80 11.10
CA GLY A 115 12.25 -4.38 11.03
C GLY A 115 13.25 -3.62 11.88
N THR A 116 14.54 -3.92 11.70
CA THR A 116 15.63 -3.23 12.40
C THR A 116 16.74 -2.94 11.41
N ALA A 117 16.80 -1.69 10.95
CA ALA A 117 17.86 -1.20 10.05
C ALA A 117 17.89 0.32 10.00
N VAL A 118 18.98 0.85 9.45
CA VAL A 118 19.09 2.27 9.04
C VAL A 118 18.62 2.36 7.58
N VAL A 119 17.56 3.11 7.35
CA VAL A 119 17.05 3.40 6.00
C VAL A 119 17.95 4.46 5.38
N LYS A 120 18.60 4.12 4.27
CA LYS A 120 19.50 5.01 3.53
C LYS A 120 18.86 5.67 2.32
N SER A 121 17.83 5.01 1.75
CA SER A 121 17.10 5.58 0.62
C SER A 121 15.61 5.23 0.70
N VAL A 122 14.79 6.16 0.23
CA VAL A 122 13.35 5.97 0.05
C VAL A 122 13.00 6.48 -1.35
N LYS A 123 12.40 5.62 -2.15
CA LYS A 123 11.87 5.98 -3.47
C LYS A 123 10.34 5.88 -3.40
N LEU A 124 9.67 6.98 -3.67
CA LEU A 124 8.22 7.05 -3.78
C LEU A 124 7.86 7.28 -5.24
N MET A 125 6.74 6.74 -5.66
CA MET A 125 6.17 7.01 -6.98
C MET A 125 4.79 7.63 -6.79
N ARG A 126 4.59 8.80 -7.37
CA ARG A 126 3.28 9.41 -7.47
C ARG A 126 2.47 8.69 -8.55
N VAL A 127 1.28 8.25 -8.21
CA VAL A 127 0.34 7.63 -9.15
C VAL A 127 -0.93 8.48 -9.21
N GLY A 128 -1.45 8.72 -10.41
CA GLY A 128 -2.64 9.52 -10.63
C GLY A 128 -2.49 10.48 -11.81
N LEU A 129 -3.53 11.28 -12.04
CA LEU A 129 -3.64 12.19 -13.18
C LEU A 129 -3.29 13.65 -12.85
N SER A 130 -2.75 13.94 -11.66
CA SER A 130 -2.39 15.31 -11.31
C SER A 130 -1.10 15.74 -12.02
N ASP A 131 -0.97 17.03 -12.28
CA ASP A 131 0.23 17.63 -12.86
C ASP A 131 1.46 17.48 -11.94
N ASP A 132 2.67 17.41 -12.51
CA ASP A 132 3.92 17.27 -11.76
C ASP A 132 4.19 18.48 -10.88
N THR A 133 3.64 19.64 -11.21
CA THR A 133 3.76 20.89 -10.45
C THR A 133 2.84 20.96 -9.24
N THR A 134 1.89 20.02 -9.09
CA THR A 134 0.95 19.98 -7.96
C THR A 134 1.65 19.82 -6.61
N LEU A 135 2.82 19.18 -6.58
CA LEU A 135 3.63 19.01 -5.38
C LEU A 135 5.01 19.62 -5.62
N THR A 136 5.33 20.70 -4.90
CA THR A 136 6.60 21.41 -5.07
C THR A 136 7.71 20.81 -4.21
N ASN A 137 7.41 20.42 -2.99
CA ASN A 137 8.34 19.81 -2.05
C ASN A 137 7.68 18.61 -1.36
N VAL A 138 8.42 17.54 -1.22
CA VAL A 138 7.98 16.35 -0.47
C VAL A 138 8.92 16.09 0.69
N TYR A 139 8.35 15.68 1.81
CA TYR A 139 9.05 15.47 3.08
C TYR A 139 8.64 14.14 3.69
N LEU A 140 9.53 13.54 4.48
CA LEU A 140 9.22 12.42 5.36
C LEU A 140 9.21 12.89 6.82
N TYR A 141 8.20 12.46 7.56
CA TYR A 141 8.01 12.79 8.97
C TYR A 141 7.84 11.53 9.82
N ASP A 142 8.39 11.58 11.02
CA ASP A 142 8.11 10.67 12.13
C ASP A 142 7.29 11.48 13.15
N GLY A 143 5.98 11.24 13.17
CA GLY A 143 5.04 12.08 13.91
C GLY A 143 5.09 13.54 13.45
N MET A 144 5.61 14.44 14.28
CA MET A 144 5.79 15.85 13.97
C MET A 144 7.22 16.23 13.57
N THR A 145 8.15 15.31 13.65
CA THR A 145 9.56 15.56 13.35
C THR A 145 9.85 15.24 11.88
N ARG A 146 10.39 16.20 11.13
CA ARG A 146 10.87 15.96 9.77
C ARG A 146 12.13 15.12 9.82
N ILE A 147 12.12 13.98 9.14
CA ILE A 147 13.25 13.03 9.09
C ILE A 147 13.96 13.00 7.73
N ALA A 148 13.33 13.52 6.67
CA ALA A 148 13.98 13.71 5.38
C ALA A 148 13.28 14.78 4.54
N GLY A 149 13.96 15.30 3.53
CA GLY A 149 13.47 16.29 2.56
C GLY A 149 13.96 17.72 2.86
N PRO A 150 13.60 18.71 2.01
CA PRO A 150 12.68 18.56 0.86
C PRO A 150 13.24 17.72 -0.28
N ALA A 151 12.37 17.09 -1.04
CA ALA A 151 12.66 16.44 -2.31
C ALA A 151 11.60 16.83 -3.35
N SER A 152 12.01 17.03 -4.59
CA SER A 152 11.08 17.38 -5.67
C SER A 152 10.51 16.13 -6.35
N VAL A 153 9.34 16.28 -6.95
CA VAL A 153 8.77 15.28 -7.84
C VAL A 153 9.44 15.39 -9.20
N SER A 154 10.04 14.33 -9.69
CA SER A 154 10.62 14.28 -11.04
C SER A 154 9.56 14.06 -12.11
N LYS A 155 9.92 14.31 -13.38
CA LYS A 155 9.00 14.18 -14.53
C LYS A 155 8.37 12.80 -14.70
N ASP A 156 8.97 11.77 -14.16
CA ASP A 156 8.44 10.40 -14.12
C ASP A 156 7.54 10.12 -12.90
N GLY A 157 7.23 11.17 -12.13
CA GLY A 157 6.45 11.06 -10.89
C GLY A 157 7.23 10.50 -9.70
N THR A 158 8.55 10.33 -9.81
CA THR A 158 9.38 9.79 -8.74
C THR A 158 9.81 10.86 -7.77
N VAL A 159 9.77 10.56 -6.47
CA VAL A 159 10.40 11.32 -5.39
C VAL A 159 11.47 10.45 -4.74
N PHE A 160 12.70 10.95 -4.68
CA PHE A 160 13.82 10.18 -4.18
C PHE A 160 14.51 10.88 -3.01
N PHE A 161 14.59 10.18 -1.88
CA PHE A 161 15.36 10.59 -0.71
C PHE A 161 16.56 9.67 -0.59
N ASN A 162 17.75 10.23 -0.39
CA ASN A 162 18.98 9.46 -0.22
C ASN A 162 19.93 10.12 0.76
N SER A 163 20.59 9.31 1.57
CA SER A 163 21.66 9.75 2.49
C SER A 163 22.64 8.62 2.71
N VAL A 164 23.93 8.92 2.54
CA VAL A 164 25.02 7.95 2.76
C VAL A 164 25.10 7.53 4.23
N SER A 165 24.91 8.49 5.14
CA SER A 165 24.89 8.25 6.60
C SER A 165 23.60 7.61 7.12
N GLY A 166 22.55 7.62 6.31
CA GLY A 166 21.22 7.17 6.66
C GLY A 166 20.24 8.34 6.81
N LEU A 167 18.98 8.09 6.43
CA LEU A 167 17.87 9.03 6.59
C LEU A 167 17.30 8.93 8.01
N PHE A 168 17.04 7.71 8.46
CA PHE A 168 16.51 7.42 9.80
C PHE A 168 16.68 5.94 10.15
N ALA A 169 16.63 5.64 11.45
CA ALA A 169 16.61 4.26 11.93
C ALA A 169 15.19 3.76 12.13
N VAL A 170 14.98 2.48 11.83
CA VAL A 170 13.79 1.71 12.18
C VAL A 170 14.22 0.68 13.20
N THR A 171 13.47 0.60 14.31
CA THR A 171 13.68 -0.38 15.38
C THR A 171 12.31 -0.89 15.79
N GLY A 172 11.94 -2.07 15.30
CA GLY A 172 10.59 -2.61 15.43
C GLY A 172 9.63 -2.00 14.41
N MET A 173 8.57 -1.35 14.85
CA MET A 173 7.58 -0.68 14.00
C MET A 173 7.76 0.84 14.05
N LYS A 174 7.69 1.48 12.91
CA LYS A 174 7.76 2.93 12.75
C LYS A 174 6.80 3.42 11.69
N ASN A 175 5.96 4.41 12.03
CA ASN A 175 5.11 5.08 11.06
C ASN A 175 5.85 6.28 10.46
N VAL A 176 5.87 6.35 9.16
CA VAL A 176 6.46 7.45 8.40
C VAL A 176 5.37 8.11 7.57
N THR A 177 5.14 9.40 7.83
CA THR A 177 4.18 10.20 7.08
C THR A 177 4.88 10.94 5.94
N VAL A 178 4.36 10.82 4.74
CA VAL A 178 4.73 11.63 3.58
C VAL A 178 3.90 12.91 3.61
N ARG A 179 4.56 14.05 3.57
CA ARG A 179 3.93 15.36 3.46
C ARG A 179 4.49 16.11 2.26
N GLY A 180 3.70 17.06 1.73
CA GLY A 180 4.13 17.87 0.61
C GLY A 180 3.49 19.25 0.61
N ASP A 181 4.16 20.17 -0.06
CA ASP A 181 3.63 21.51 -0.35
C ASP A 181 2.83 21.45 -1.66
N VAL A 182 1.58 21.89 -1.63
CA VAL A 182 0.59 21.78 -2.71
C VAL A 182 0.37 23.13 -3.37
#